data_27cb3cb8d2b351369ecce49c25f42b42
#
_entry.id   27cb3cb8d2b351369ecce49c25f42b42
#
_cell.length_a   1.000
_cell.length_b   1.000
_cell.length_c   1.000
_cell.angle_alpha   90.00
_cell.angle_beta   90.00
_cell.angle_gamma   90.00
#
_symmetry.space_group_name_H-M   'P 1'
#
loop_
_entity.id
_entity.type
_entity.pdbx_description
1 polymer ?
#
loop_
_entity_poly.entity_id
_entity_poly.type
_entity_poly.pdbx_seq_one_letter_code
_entity_poly.pdbx_strand_id
1 'polypeptide(L)'
;MNHQELKNFILETYPASVDHPWLQYPNYEVFRHNSNQKWFAVVMKLPKSKLGLQDEERMDVVNLKCDPILIGSLLAEKGFFPAYHMRKDSWI
;
A
#
# COMPACT_ATOMS: atom_id res chain seq x y z
N MET A 1 -4.30 -11.19 -7.84
CA MET A 1 -3.03 -10.49 -8.14
C MET A 1 -2.10 -10.63 -6.95
N ASN A 2 -0.87 -11.07 -7.14
CA ASN A 2 0.12 -11.18 -6.07
C ASN A 2 1.03 -9.93 -6.05
N HIS A 3 1.95 -9.88 -5.09
CA HIS A 3 2.87 -8.75 -4.92
C HIS A 3 3.69 -8.47 -6.19
N GLN A 4 4.25 -9.50 -6.81
CA GLN A 4 5.09 -9.33 -8.01
C GLN A 4 4.28 -8.83 -9.20
N GLU A 5 3.07 -9.35 -9.38
CA GLU A 5 2.18 -8.90 -10.45
C GLU A 5 1.76 -7.44 -10.26
N LEU A 6 1.45 -7.04 -9.02
CA LEU A 6 1.12 -5.66 -8.70
C LEU A 6 2.29 -4.73 -8.99
N LYS A 7 3.50 -5.12 -8.56
CA LYS A 7 4.72 -4.35 -8.82
C LYS A 7 4.95 -4.17 -10.32
N ASN A 8 4.84 -5.24 -11.09
CA ASN A 8 4.99 -5.19 -12.53
C ASN A 8 3.96 -4.26 -13.17
N PHE A 9 2.70 -4.37 -12.74
CA PHE A 9 1.63 -3.51 -13.24
C PHE A 9 1.93 -2.03 -12.99
N ILE A 10 2.37 -1.68 -11.78
CA ILE A 10 2.68 -0.29 -11.43
C ILE A 10 3.82 0.25 -12.29
N LEU A 11 4.90 -0.52 -12.40
CA LEU A 11 6.09 -0.09 -13.14
C LEU A 11 5.88 -0.01 -14.65
N GLU A 12 4.98 -0.82 -15.19
CA GLU A 12 4.64 -0.80 -16.61
C GLU A 12 3.61 0.30 -16.94
N THR A 13 2.79 0.69 -15.99
CA THR A 13 1.68 1.61 -16.21
C THR A 13 2.05 3.06 -15.91
N TYR A 14 2.90 3.29 -14.90
CA TYR A 14 3.21 4.63 -14.39
C TYR A 14 4.71 4.89 -14.42
N PRO A 15 5.14 6.14 -14.65
CA PRO A 15 6.56 6.53 -14.53
C PRO A 15 6.93 6.60 -13.03
N ALA A 16 7.32 5.46 -12.48
CA ALA A 16 7.55 5.27 -11.05
C ALA A 16 8.87 4.57 -10.77
N SER A 17 9.41 4.79 -9.57
CA SER A 17 10.59 4.11 -9.05
C SER A 17 10.23 3.34 -7.79
N VAL A 18 10.96 2.27 -7.51
CA VAL A 18 10.80 1.44 -6.31
C VAL A 18 11.93 1.73 -5.34
N ASP A 19 11.61 1.83 -4.06
CA ASP A 19 12.57 2.07 -2.99
C ASP A 19 12.28 1.14 -1.81
N HIS A 20 13.32 0.85 -1.01
CA HIS A 20 13.23 -0.01 0.17
C HIS A 20 13.79 0.75 1.38
N PRO A 21 13.03 1.72 1.94
CA PRO A 21 13.57 2.63 2.94
C PRO A 21 13.72 2.03 4.34
N TRP A 22 13.12 0.87 4.59
CA TRP A 22 13.16 0.25 5.92
C TRP A 22 14.10 -0.94 5.96
N LEU A 23 15.20 -0.82 6.70
CA LEU A 23 16.19 -1.90 6.85
C LEU A 23 15.59 -3.12 7.57
N GLN A 24 14.71 -2.91 8.55
CA GLN A 24 14.07 -3.99 9.30
C GLN A 24 13.01 -4.74 8.47
N TYR A 25 12.55 -4.12 7.37
CA TYR A 25 11.49 -4.68 6.54
C TYR A 25 11.91 -4.63 5.07
N PRO A 26 12.90 -5.46 4.67
CA PRO A 26 13.46 -5.38 3.31
C PRO A 26 12.46 -5.74 2.20
N ASN A 27 11.36 -6.41 2.56
CA ASN A 27 10.33 -6.79 1.59
C ASN A 27 9.23 -5.73 1.43
N TYR A 28 9.27 -4.66 2.22
CA TYR A 28 8.36 -3.54 2.05
C TYR A 28 8.89 -2.67 0.92
N GLU A 29 8.03 -2.37 -0.06
CA GLU A 29 8.41 -1.60 -1.23
C GLU A 29 7.58 -0.33 -1.30
N VAL A 30 8.28 0.79 -1.51
CA VAL A 30 7.65 2.11 -1.69
C VAL A 30 7.76 2.50 -3.15
N PHE A 31 6.65 2.94 -3.72
CA PHE A 31 6.59 3.43 -5.09
C PHE A 31 6.50 4.95 -5.07
N ARG A 32 7.41 5.59 -5.80
CA ARG A 32 7.48 7.06 -5.92
C ARG A 32 7.20 7.48 -7.33
N HIS A 33 6.56 8.64 -7.49
CA HIS A 33 6.46 9.27 -8.81
C HIS A 33 7.85 9.76 -9.25
N ASN A 34 8.26 9.45 -10.49
CA ASN A 34 9.54 9.92 -11.02
C ASN A 34 9.61 11.45 -11.10
N SER A 35 8.48 12.11 -11.35
CA SER A 35 8.43 13.55 -11.54
C SER A 35 8.73 14.36 -10.28
N ASN A 36 8.34 13.89 -9.09
CA ASN A 36 8.45 14.65 -7.84
C ASN A 36 8.97 13.82 -6.65
N GLN A 37 9.25 12.53 -6.84
CA GLN A 37 9.73 11.60 -5.80
C GLN A 37 8.75 11.40 -4.63
N LYS A 38 7.50 11.80 -4.78
CA LYS A 38 6.49 11.58 -3.73
C LYS A 38 5.99 10.14 -3.75
N TRP A 39 5.78 9.59 -2.56
CA TRP A 39 5.24 8.25 -2.37
C TRP A 39 3.77 8.22 -2.81
N PHE A 40 3.36 7.17 -3.51
CA PHE A 40 1.95 6.97 -3.84
C PHE A 40 1.45 5.57 -3.52
N ALA A 41 2.33 4.62 -3.29
CA ALA A 41 1.95 3.27 -2.90
C ALA A 41 3.03 2.65 -2.01
N VAL A 42 2.61 1.86 -1.04
CA VAL A 42 3.51 1.06 -0.19
C VAL A 42 2.95 -0.36 -0.17
N VAL A 43 3.74 -1.32 -0.62
CA VAL A 43 3.36 -2.73 -0.64
C VAL A 43 4.11 -3.47 0.46
N MET A 44 3.38 -4.25 1.26
CA MET A 44 3.94 -4.98 2.39
C MET A 44 3.24 -6.32 2.55
N LYS A 45 3.86 -7.21 3.32
CA LYS A 45 3.22 -8.46 3.75
C LYS A 45 3.00 -8.38 5.25
N LEU A 46 1.76 -8.45 5.68
CA LEU A 46 1.37 -8.28 7.08
C LEU A 46 0.52 -9.45 7.56
N PRO A 47 0.60 -9.82 8.88
CA PRO A 47 -0.42 -10.68 9.47
C PRO A 47 -1.77 -9.96 9.41
N LYS A 48 -2.84 -10.70 9.16
CA LYS A 48 -4.19 -10.12 9.09
C LYS A 48 -4.61 -9.42 10.36
N SER A 49 -4.08 -9.84 11.52
CA SER A 49 -4.36 -9.20 12.81
C SER A 49 -3.98 -7.71 12.84
N LYS A 50 -3.01 -7.28 12.03
CA LYS A 50 -2.62 -5.87 11.94
C LYS A 50 -3.67 -4.99 11.26
N LEU A 51 -4.63 -5.61 10.58
CA LEU A 51 -5.77 -4.94 9.96
C LEU A 51 -7.05 -5.07 10.79
N GLY A 52 -6.94 -5.61 12.02
CA GLY A 52 -8.10 -5.84 12.88
C GLY A 52 -8.82 -7.15 12.64
N LEU A 53 -8.28 -8.02 11.80
CA LEU A 53 -8.82 -9.35 11.54
C LEU A 53 -8.28 -10.35 12.55
N GLN A 54 -9.08 -11.40 12.87
CA GLN A 54 -8.70 -12.38 13.89
C GLN A 54 -7.92 -13.56 13.30
N ASP A 55 -6.81 -13.25 12.63
CA ASP A 55 -6.03 -14.25 11.92
C ASP A 55 -4.58 -13.77 11.86
N GLU A 56 -3.63 -14.69 12.07
CA GLU A 56 -2.20 -14.41 11.99
C GLU A 56 -1.60 -14.78 10.62
N GLU A 57 -2.40 -15.28 9.69
CA GLU A 57 -1.95 -15.53 8.33
C GLU A 57 -1.48 -14.24 7.69
N ARG A 58 -0.33 -14.30 7.02
CA ARG A 58 0.23 -13.13 6.32
C ARG A 58 -0.42 -12.95 4.97
N MET A 59 -0.63 -11.71 4.59
CA MET A 59 -1.21 -11.36 3.30
C MET A 59 -0.49 -10.15 2.72
N ASP A 60 -0.55 -10.02 1.41
CA ASP A 60 -0.04 -8.84 0.71
C ASP A 60 -1.01 -7.69 0.91
N VAL A 61 -0.47 -6.54 1.32
CA VAL A 61 -1.25 -5.33 1.60
C VAL A 61 -0.63 -4.17 0.85
N VAL A 62 -1.47 -3.33 0.26
CA VAL A 62 -1.02 -2.11 -0.37
C VAL A 62 -1.72 -0.91 0.27
N ASN A 63 -0.91 0.07 0.71
CA ASN A 63 -1.41 1.39 1.08
C ASN A 63 -1.31 2.29 -0.16
N LEU A 64 -2.39 2.94 -0.50
CA LEU A 64 -2.46 3.83 -1.66
C LEU A 64 -2.75 5.26 -1.22
N LYS A 65 -2.04 6.22 -1.80
CA LYS A 65 -2.36 7.64 -1.65
C LYS A 65 -3.74 7.88 -2.27
N CYS A 66 -4.60 8.54 -1.54
CA CYS A 66 -6.00 8.71 -1.97
C CYS A 66 -6.52 10.08 -1.60
N ASP A 67 -7.41 10.61 -2.44
CA ASP A 67 -8.13 11.84 -2.13
C ASP A 67 -8.97 11.62 -0.86
N PRO A 68 -8.87 12.50 0.15
CA PRO A 68 -9.63 12.34 1.40
C PRO A 68 -11.14 12.18 1.19
N ILE A 69 -11.70 12.79 0.15
CA ILE A 69 -13.13 12.70 -0.16
C ILE A 69 -13.53 11.25 -0.48
N LEU A 70 -12.63 10.48 -1.10
CA LEU A 70 -12.92 9.11 -1.52
C LEU A 70 -12.71 8.06 -0.42
N ILE A 71 -11.92 8.39 0.60
CA ILE A 71 -11.53 7.40 1.63
C ILE A 71 -12.76 6.85 2.36
N GLY A 72 -13.69 7.71 2.75
CA GLY A 72 -14.90 7.27 3.45
C GLY A 72 -15.73 6.29 2.62
N SER A 73 -15.89 6.56 1.33
CA SER A 73 -16.62 5.68 0.42
C SER A 73 -15.90 4.35 0.22
N LEU A 74 -14.58 4.37 0.08
CA LEU A 74 -13.78 3.17 -0.13
C LEU A 74 -13.76 2.26 1.11
N LEU A 75 -13.73 2.84 2.31
CA LEU A 75 -13.76 2.05 3.55
C LEU A 75 -15.06 1.25 3.72
N ALA A 76 -16.13 1.63 3.04
CA ALA A 76 -17.38 0.87 3.02
C ALA A 76 -17.31 -0.34 2.09
N GLU A 77 -16.32 -0.43 1.22
CA GLU A 77 -16.17 -1.52 0.26
C GLU A 77 -15.37 -2.68 0.86
N LYS A 78 -15.72 -3.90 0.46
CA LYS A 78 -15.02 -5.10 0.91
C LYS A 78 -13.56 -5.08 0.45
N GLY A 79 -12.65 -5.39 1.36
CA GLY A 79 -11.22 -5.46 1.06
C GLY A 79 -10.47 -4.16 1.28
N PHE A 80 -11.17 -3.09 1.65
CA PHE A 80 -10.55 -1.81 1.98
C PHE A 80 -10.48 -1.61 3.49
N PHE A 81 -9.33 -1.21 3.99
CA PHE A 81 -9.07 -1.02 5.42
C PHE A 81 -8.39 0.33 5.64
N PRO A 82 -8.47 0.91 6.86
CA PRO A 82 -7.66 2.09 7.19
C PRO A 82 -6.19 1.80 6.95
N ALA A 83 -5.46 2.77 6.40
CA ALA A 83 -4.06 2.59 6.04
C ALA A 83 -3.20 2.23 7.25
N TYR A 84 -2.35 1.23 7.09
CA TYR A 84 -1.45 0.76 8.14
C TYR A 84 -0.23 1.65 8.22
N HIS A 85 0.03 2.24 9.39
CA HIS A 85 1.18 3.11 9.66
C HIS A 85 1.31 4.32 8.73
N MET A 86 0.20 4.77 8.13
CA MET A 86 0.16 5.94 7.26
C MET A 86 -0.94 6.89 7.75
N ARG A 87 -0.93 8.12 7.26
CA ARG A 87 -2.00 9.08 7.57
C ARG A 87 -3.32 8.58 6.98
N LYS A 88 -4.30 8.38 7.85
CA LYS A 88 -5.57 7.77 7.46
C LYS A 88 -6.52 8.75 6.75
N ASP A 89 -6.18 10.03 6.71
CA ASP A 89 -6.94 11.05 5.98
C ASP A 89 -6.51 11.20 4.52
N SER A 90 -5.38 10.61 4.13
CA SER A 90 -4.86 10.71 2.77
C SER A 90 -4.30 9.40 2.21
N TRP A 91 -4.42 8.32 2.97
CA TRP A 91 -3.97 6.97 2.56
C TRP A 91 -5.03 5.92 2.89
N ILE A 92 -5.07 4.86 2.11
CA ILE A 92 -6.00 3.75 2.33
C ILE A 92 -5.36 2.41 2.00
#